data_8243bd26f8a92a0f7966bbc87dd589a9
#
_entry.id   8243bd26f8a92a0f7966bbc87dd589a9
#
_cell.length_a   1.000
_cell.length_b   1.000
_cell.length_c   1.000
_cell.angle_alpha   90.00
_cell.angle_beta   90.00
_cell.angle_gamma   90.00
#
_symmetry.space_group_name_H-M   'P 1'
#
loop_
_entity.id
_entity.type
_entity.pdbx_description
1 polymer ?
#
loop_
_entity_poly.entity_id
_entity_poly.type
_entity_poly.pdbx_seq_one_letter_code
_entity_poly.pdbx_strand_id
1 'polypeptide(L)'
;MSYLDYSVRRIPTGFQRLAYINLPIIVILITIATIGFMMLFSVAGGSTEPWAKVQMTRFCIGFAMMLIIAFIPIWFWRNISGLAFFISLFLLLLVEFFGVSGMGAVRWLDLGFMRLQPSELVKVTVIMFLASYYDWLPRNKVSNVVWIIVPLLIILLPVFLVVRQPDLGTALLILLGGLSIMFIAGVSWFYFAISGLGIFTFLFSIFYLRGTEFQFLKDYQYRRIDTFLDPASDPLGAGYHITQSKIALGSGGFSGRGFMQGTQSRLNFLPEKHTDFIFTTLAEEFGFIGGISLLGLYFLLIIFCGLVALACRDRYSGLVVSGITMTFFLYFAVNMAMVMGLAPVVGVPLPLVSYGGSAMFVLMIAFGIIQSADIHRAR
;
A
#
# COMPACT_ATOMS: atom_id res chain seq x y z
N MET A 1 -12.81 -51.72 16.15
CA MET A 1 -13.27 -50.46 16.78
C MET A 1 -12.20 -49.43 16.54
N SER A 2 -12.38 -48.61 15.52
CA SER A 2 -11.51 -47.51 15.22
C SER A 2 -11.91 -46.31 16.08
N TYR A 3 -11.13 -46.01 17.10
CA TYR A 3 -11.26 -44.77 17.82
C TYR A 3 -10.75 -43.68 16.88
N LEU A 4 -11.69 -42.93 16.33
CA LEU A 4 -11.42 -41.66 15.65
C LEU A 4 -10.68 -40.78 16.65
N ASP A 5 -9.41 -40.60 16.45
CA ASP A 5 -8.58 -39.56 17.10
C ASP A 5 -9.20 -38.19 16.73
N TYR A 6 -10.15 -37.74 17.55
CA TYR A 6 -10.49 -36.32 17.58
C TYR A 6 -9.29 -35.58 18.12
N SER A 7 -8.34 -35.25 17.26
CA SER A 7 -7.33 -34.28 17.57
C SER A 7 -8.05 -32.96 17.84
N VAL A 8 -8.31 -32.69 19.11
CA VAL A 8 -8.87 -31.42 19.57
C VAL A 8 -7.86 -30.35 19.16
N ARG A 9 -8.17 -29.67 18.06
CA ARG A 9 -7.33 -28.59 17.51
C ARG A 9 -7.31 -27.46 18.51
N ARG A 10 -6.17 -27.31 19.21
CA ARG A 10 -6.00 -26.32 20.27
C ARG A 10 -5.61 -24.99 19.63
N ILE A 11 -6.43 -23.97 19.83
CA ILE A 11 -6.03 -22.58 19.62
C ILE A 11 -5.08 -22.22 20.77
N PRO A 12 -3.86 -21.73 20.49
CA PRO A 12 -2.91 -21.40 21.54
C PRO A 12 -3.48 -20.33 22.48
N THR A 13 -3.31 -20.53 23.80
CA THR A 13 -3.81 -19.62 24.83
C THR A 13 -2.67 -19.07 25.68
N GLY A 14 -2.85 -17.87 26.23
CA GLY A 14 -1.86 -17.23 27.12
C GLY A 14 -0.49 -17.03 26.45
N PHE A 15 0.59 -17.29 27.19
CA PHE A 15 1.98 -17.11 26.73
C PHE A 15 2.40 -18.07 25.61
N GLN A 16 1.69 -19.16 25.38
CA GLN A 16 1.95 -20.05 24.24
C GLN A 16 1.82 -19.33 22.89
N ARG A 17 1.04 -18.27 22.81
CA ARG A 17 0.89 -17.45 21.59
C ARG A 17 2.21 -16.82 21.12
N LEU A 18 3.14 -16.54 22.04
CA LEU A 18 4.46 -16.00 21.70
C LEU A 18 5.27 -16.96 20.80
N ALA A 19 5.15 -18.26 21.03
CA ALA A 19 5.84 -19.28 20.21
C ALA A 19 5.28 -19.41 18.79
N TYR A 20 4.11 -18.82 18.54
CA TYR A 20 3.41 -18.92 17.26
C TYR A 20 3.49 -17.62 16.43
N ILE A 21 4.24 -16.64 16.88
CA ILE A 21 4.54 -15.45 16.11
C ILE A 21 5.34 -15.86 14.85
N ASN A 22 4.96 -15.34 13.70
CA ASN A 22 5.66 -15.60 12.43
C ASN A 22 6.96 -14.79 12.38
N LEU A 23 8.04 -15.37 12.91
CA LEU A 23 9.36 -14.74 12.97
C LEU A 23 9.91 -14.34 11.59
N PRO A 24 9.81 -15.16 10.52
CA PRO A 24 10.24 -14.76 9.18
C PRO A 24 9.66 -13.41 8.73
N ILE A 25 8.36 -13.17 8.90
CA ILE A 25 7.73 -11.88 8.55
C ILE A 25 8.36 -10.75 9.37
N ILE A 26 8.55 -10.94 10.68
CA ILE A 26 9.14 -9.92 11.56
C ILE A 26 10.57 -9.58 11.14
N VAL A 27 11.40 -10.59 10.90
CA VAL A 27 12.79 -10.39 10.50
C VAL A 27 12.86 -9.60 9.19
N ILE A 28 12.06 -9.96 8.20
CA ILE A 28 12.02 -9.26 6.91
C ILE A 28 11.55 -7.82 7.09
N LEU A 29 10.51 -7.57 7.89
CA LEU A 29 10.02 -6.21 8.17
C LEU A 29 11.10 -5.33 8.79
N ILE A 30 11.82 -5.85 9.79
CA ILE A 30 12.93 -5.14 10.44
C ILE A 30 14.05 -4.88 9.44
N THR A 31 14.41 -5.87 8.61
CA THR A 31 15.47 -5.72 7.60
C THR A 31 15.12 -4.64 6.58
N ILE A 32 13.91 -4.64 6.02
CA ILE A 32 13.46 -3.61 5.07
C ILE A 32 13.45 -2.23 5.73
N ALA A 33 12.93 -2.13 6.95
CA ALA A 33 12.91 -0.85 7.68
C ALA A 33 14.32 -0.34 7.98
N THR A 34 15.27 -1.23 8.33
CA THR A 34 16.66 -0.86 8.58
C THR A 34 17.33 -0.31 7.32
N ILE A 35 17.09 -0.94 6.16
CA ILE A 35 17.52 -0.40 4.85
C ILE A 35 16.93 1.00 4.65
N GLY A 36 15.64 1.19 4.93
CA GLY A 36 14.98 2.49 4.86
C GLY A 36 15.64 3.55 5.74
N PHE A 37 16.00 3.21 6.99
CA PHE A 37 16.69 4.14 7.89
C PHE A 37 18.08 4.51 7.39
N MET A 38 18.83 3.56 6.84
CA MET A 38 20.13 3.82 6.21
C MET A 38 19.99 4.75 5.01
N MET A 39 18.96 4.55 4.18
CA MET A 39 18.74 5.42 3.02
C MET A 39 18.29 6.81 3.43
N LEU A 40 17.42 6.97 4.43
CA LEU A 40 17.03 8.28 4.96
C LEU A 40 18.21 9.03 5.59
N PHE A 41 19.14 8.32 6.23
CA PHE A 41 20.38 8.88 6.73
C PHE A 41 21.28 9.37 5.59
N SER A 42 21.43 8.59 4.53
CA SER A 42 22.19 9.00 3.34
C SER A 42 21.58 10.21 2.65
N VAL A 43 20.26 10.21 2.43
CA VAL A 43 19.50 11.32 1.83
C VAL A 43 19.65 12.63 2.64
N ALA A 44 19.82 12.51 3.97
CA ALA A 44 20.06 13.65 4.87
C ALA A 44 21.52 14.11 4.89
N GLY A 45 22.38 13.53 4.05
CA GLY A 45 23.80 13.89 3.97
C GLY A 45 24.64 13.43 5.16
N GLY A 46 24.26 12.29 5.79
CA GLY A 46 24.95 11.72 6.95
C GLY A 46 24.41 12.22 8.31
N SER A 47 23.22 12.81 8.33
CA SER A 47 22.52 13.19 9.55
C SER A 47 21.34 12.27 9.82
N THR A 48 21.08 11.99 11.07
CA THR A 48 19.83 11.28 11.46
C THR A 48 18.61 12.19 11.43
N GLU A 49 18.80 13.49 11.50
CA GLU A 49 17.75 14.50 11.42
C GLU A 49 17.68 15.10 10.02
N PRO A 50 16.52 15.48 9.55
CA PRO A 50 15.22 15.42 10.23
C PRO A 50 14.45 14.09 10.05
N TRP A 51 14.88 13.17 9.17
CA TRP A 51 14.04 12.07 8.71
C TRP A 51 14.28 10.73 9.43
N ALA A 52 15.53 10.26 9.49
CA ALA A 52 15.83 8.90 9.96
C ALA A 52 15.43 8.70 11.43
N LYS A 53 15.77 9.62 12.33
CA LYS A 53 15.43 9.55 13.77
C LYS A 53 13.91 9.49 14.00
N VAL A 54 13.17 10.35 13.32
CA VAL A 54 11.71 10.39 13.41
C VAL A 54 11.09 9.10 12.88
N GLN A 55 11.59 8.57 11.76
CA GLN A 55 11.10 7.33 11.17
C GLN A 55 11.42 6.11 12.06
N MET A 56 12.61 6.04 12.65
CA MET A 56 12.97 5.01 13.64
C MET A 56 12.01 5.01 14.82
N THR A 57 11.73 6.19 15.40
CA THR A 57 10.80 6.33 16.52
C THR A 57 9.40 5.86 16.15
N ARG A 58 8.90 6.26 14.97
CA ARG A 58 7.59 5.81 14.47
C ARG A 58 7.56 4.30 14.23
N PHE A 59 8.65 3.74 13.70
CA PHE A 59 8.75 2.29 13.51
C PHE A 59 8.72 1.55 14.85
N CYS A 60 9.49 1.97 15.84
CA CYS A 60 9.50 1.32 17.16
C CYS A 60 8.12 1.34 17.83
N ILE A 61 7.42 2.49 17.79
CA ILE A 61 6.06 2.61 18.33
C ILE A 61 5.09 1.73 17.52
N GLY A 62 5.16 1.80 16.18
CA GLY A 62 4.33 1.00 15.29
C GLY A 62 4.59 -0.50 15.46
N PHE A 63 5.84 -0.91 15.65
CA PHE A 63 6.22 -2.30 15.90
C PHE A 63 5.65 -2.82 17.22
N ALA A 64 5.75 -2.04 18.28
CA ALA A 64 5.11 -2.38 19.56
C ALA A 64 3.58 -2.52 19.40
N MET A 65 2.95 -1.60 18.67
CA MET A 65 1.53 -1.66 18.33
C MET A 65 1.19 -2.91 17.51
N MET A 66 2.01 -3.26 16.52
CA MET A 66 1.86 -4.48 15.72
C MET A 66 1.85 -5.74 16.61
N LEU A 67 2.77 -5.83 17.57
CA LEU A 67 2.82 -6.94 18.52
C LEU A 67 1.56 -7.00 19.40
N ILE A 68 1.09 -5.87 19.91
CA ILE A 68 -0.15 -5.81 20.70
C ILE A 68 -1.33 -6.32 19.87
N ILE A 69 -1.47 -5.83 18.63
CA ILE A 69 -2.52 -6.22 17.68
C ILE A 69 -2.47 -7.72 17.37
N ALA A 70 -1.27 -8.29 17.25
CA ALA A 70 -1.06 -9.70 16.95
C ALA A 70 -1.66 -10.64 18.03
N PHE A 71 -1.71 -10.21 19.30
CA PHE A 71 -2.32 -10.98 20.38
C PHE A 71 -3.84 -10.84 20.49
N ILE A 72 -4.43 -9.85 19.81
CA ILE A 72 -5.89 -9.67 19.78
C ILE A 72 -6.47 -10.75 18.85
N PRO A 73 -7.49 -11.53 19.29
CA PRO A 73 -8.05 -12.61 18.48
C PRO A 73 -8.65 -12.09 17.16
N ILE A 74 -8.51 -12.89 16.10
CA ILE A 74 -8.95 -12.49 14.75
C ILE A 74 -10.47 -12.26 14.68
N TRP A 75 -11.28 -12.94 15.50
CA TRP A 75 -12.73 -12.72 15.57
C TRP A 75 -13.09 -11.29 16.03
N PHE A 76 -12.25 -10.66 16.85
CA PHE A 76 -12.45 -9.28 17.25
C PHE A 76 -12.37 -8.34 16.04
N TRP A 77 -11.34 -8.51 15.21
CA TRP A 77 -11.14 -7.72 13.99
C TRP A 77 -12.29 -7.91 13.01
N ARG A 78 -12.81 -9.13 12.88
CA ARG A 78 -13.99 -9.42 12.09
C ARG A 78 -15.21 -8.63 12.59
N ASN A 79 -15.47 -8.64 13.88
CA ASN A 79 -16.66 -8.01 14.46
C ASN A 79 -16.61 -6.46 14.38
N ILE A 80 -15.43 -5.86 14.51
CA ILE A 80 -15.28 -4.41 14.44
C ILE A 80 -15.07 -3.90 13.01
N SER A 81 -14.91 -4.75 12.01
CA SER A 81 -14.56 -4.36 10.63
C SER A 81 -15.50 -3.33 10.04
N GLY A 82 -16.82 -3.48 10.23
CA GLY A 82 -17.82 -2.51 9.79
C GLY A 82 -17.69 -1.18 10.53
N LEU A 83 -17.57 -1.22 11.86
CA LEU A 83 -17.39 -0.01 12.67
C LEU A 83 -16.11 0.74 12.28
N ALA A 84 -15.00 0.01 12.11
CA ALA A 84 -13.72 0.59 11.70
C ALA A 84 -13.80 1.25 10.32
N PHE A 85 -14.53 0.63 9.37
CA PHE A 85 -14.78 1.20 8.06
C PHE A 85 -15.57 2.51 8.15
N PHE A 86 -16.68 2.53 8.90
CA PHE A 86 -17.50 3.76 9.02
C PHE A 86 -16.76 4.86 9.77
N ILE A 87 -15.96 4.54 10.79
CA ILE A 87 -15.10 5.52 11.47
C ILE A 87 -14.06 6.09 10.49
N SER A 88 -13.38 5.25 9.73
CA SER A 88 -12.38 5.72 8.77
C SER A 88 -13.00 6.56 7.64
N LEU A 89 -14.20 6.21 7.20
CA LEU A 89 -14.98 6.99 6.23
C LEU A 89 -15.40 8.35 6.80
N PHE A 90 -15.84 8.39 8.06
CA PHE A 90 -16.16 9.63 8.75
C PHE A 90 -14.93 10.53 8.91
N LEU A 91 -13.78 9.97 9.29
CA LEU A 91 -12.52 10.72 9.34
C LEU A 91 -12.14 11.26 7.96
N LEU A 92 -12.39 10.51 6.89
CA LEU A 92 -12.14 10.95 5.53
C LEU A 92 -13.03 12.13 5.13
N LEU A 93 -14.30 12.15 5.56
CA LEU A 93 -15.20 13.28 5.40
C LEU A 93 -14.73 14.49 6.22
N LEU A 94 -14.24 14.29 7.45
CA LEU A 94 -13.72 15.37 8.28
C LEU A 94 -12.55 16.11 7.64
N VAL A 95 -11.72 15.44 6.83
CA VAL A 95 -10.63 16.10 6.08
C VAL A 95 -11.16 17.18 5.14
N GLU A 96 -12.35 17.02 4.57
CA GLU A 96 -12.94 18.01 3.66
C GLU A 96 -13.25 19.34 4.38
N PHE A 97 -13.57 19.29 5.68
CA PHE A 97 -13.96 20.44 6.49
C PHE A 97 -12.82 20.98 7.38
N PHE A 98 -12.00 20.11 7.92
CA PHE A 98 -10.98 20.43 8.94
C PHE A 98 -9.56 20.05 8.51
N GLY A 99 -9.38 19.66 7.25
CA GLY A 99 -8.10 19.19 6.77
C GLY A 99 -7.06 20.29 6.69
N VAL A 100 -5.81 19.93 6.98
CA VAL A 100 -4.62 20.77 6.83
C VAL A 100 -3.97 20.49 5.49
N SER A 101 -3.56 21.57 4.80
CA SER A 101 -2.85 21.47 3.54
C SER A 101 -1.40 21.00 3.76
N GLY A 102 -0.99 20.02 2.96
CA GLY A 102 0.39 19.56 2.88
C GLY A 102 0.73 19.19 1.44
N MET A 103 1.87 19.62 0.93
CA MET A 103 2.32 19.34 -0.46
C MET A 103 1.26 19.71 -1.53
N GLY A 104 0.55 20.82 -1.33
CA GLY A 104 -0.42 21.33 -2.30
C GLY A 104 -1.81 20.67 -2.29
N ALA A 105 -2.11 19.78 -1.33
CA ALA A 105 -3.43 19.18 -1.19
C ALA A 105 -3.86 19.07 0.29
N VAL A 106 -5.17 19.13 0.54
CA VAL A 106 -5.76 19.00 1.87
C VAL A 106 -6.06 17.52 2.09
N ARG A 107 -5.21 16.82 2.85
CA ARG A 107 -5.29 15.35 3.04
C ARG A 107 -5.08 14.88 4.47
N TRP A 108 -4.70 15.79 5.38
CA TRP A 108 -4.23 15.47 6.71
C TRP A 108 -5.17 16.06 7.76
N LEU A 109 -5.40 15.30 8.83
CA LEU A 109 -5.98 15.80 10.07
C LEU A 109 -4.83 16.03 11.07
N ASP A 110 -4.74 17.23 11.62
CA ASP A 110 -3.78 17.53 12.68
C ASP A 110 -4.39 17.17 14.02
N LEU A 111 -3.82 16.16 14.68
CA LEU A 111 -4.24 15.71 16.01
C LEU A 111 -3.40 16.35 17.12
N GLY A 112 -2.57 17.36 16.79
CA GLY A 112 -1.67 18.04 17.71
C GLY A 112 -0.33 17.31 17.92
N PHE A 113 -0.35 16.02 18.24
CA PHE A 113 0.85 15.19 18.40
C PHE A 113 1.31 14.48 17.12
N MET A 114 0.41 14.29 16.16
CA MET A 114 0.73 13.72 14.85
C MET A 114 -0.28 14.17 13.78
N ARG A 115 0.16 14.17 12.53
CA ARG A 115 -0.72 14.32 11.37
C ARG A 115 -1.17 12.95 10.90
N LEU A 116 -2.47 12.74 10.90
CA LEU A 116 -3.11 11.52 10.44
C LEU A 116 -3.66 11.72 9.03
N GLN A 117 -3.38 10.78 8.14
CA GLN A 117 -4.00 10.72 6.81
C GLN A 117 -5.10 9.63 6.84
N PRO A 118 -6.39 9.99 6.88
CA PRO A 118 -7.46 9.00 7.00
C PRO A 118 -7.54 8.04 5.83
N SER A 119 -7.15 8.45 4.64
CA SER A 119 -7.12 7.58 3.46
C SER A 119 -6.16 6.38 3.62
N GLU A 120 -5.13 6.50 4.47
CA GLU A 120 -4.27 5.36 4.82
C GLU A 120 -5.05 4.30 5.62
N LEU A 121 -5.83 4.72 6.62
CA LEU A 121 -6.69 3.81 7.40
C LEU A 121 -7.75 3.13 6.53
N VAL A 122 -8.36 3.90 5.62
CA VAL A 122 -9.41 3.40 4.71
C VAL A 122 -8.92 2.22 3.88
N LYS A 123 -7.67 2.20 3.41
CA LYS A 123 -7.10 1.07 2.66
C LYS A 123 -7.23 -0.26 3.42
N VAL A 124 -6.95 -0.26 4.72
CA VAL A 124 -7.03 -1.47 5.55
C VAL A 124 -8.47 -1.78 5.94
N THR A 125 -9.25 -0.77 6.32
CA THR A 125 -10.63 -1.00 6.78
C THR A 125 -11.58 -1.42 5.67
N VAL A 126 -11.39 -0.98 4.42
CA VAL A 126 -12.10 -1.50 3.24
C VAL A 126 -11.84 -3.00 3.08
N ILE A 127 -10.58 -3.43 3.19
CA ILE A 127 -10.19 -4.84 3.10
C ILE A 127 -10.86 -5.66 4.21
N MET A 128 -10.81 -5.19 5.45
CA MET A 128 -11.44 -5.85 6.59
C MET A 128 -12.95 -5.97 6.42
N PHE A 129 -13.60 -4.90 5.96
CA PHE A 129 -15.07 -4.91 5.79
C PHE A 129 -15.51 -5.78 4.63
N LEU A 130 -14.80 -5.75 3.50
CA LEU A 130 -15.06 -6.65 2.38
C LEU A 130 -14.85 -8.12 2.76
N ALA A 131 -13.78 -8.42 3.51
CA ALA A 131 -13.54 -9.77 4.00
C ALA A 131 -14.69 -10.27 4.90
N SER A 132 -15.19 -9.41 5.80
CA SER A 132 -16.33 -9.71 6.66
C SER A 132 -17.62 -9.90 5.85
N TYR A 133 -17.85 -9.06 4.84
CA TYR A 133 -18.98 -9.18 3.93
C TYR A 133 -18.98 -10.52 3.19
N TYR A 134 -17.85 -10.91 2.58
CA TYR A 134 -17.73 -12.17 1.86
C TYR A 134 -17.69 -13.40 2.76
N ASP A 135 -17.28 -13.25 4.02
CA ASP A 135 -17.39 -14.32 5.01
C ASP A 135 -18.85 -14.61 5.37
N TRP A 136 -19.66 -13.55 5.51
CA TRP A 136 -21.10 -13.66 5.75
C TRP A 136 -21.87 -14.17 4.51
N LEU A 137 -21.45 -13.82 3.28
CA LEU A 137 -22.18 -14.12 2.06
C LEU A 137 -22.00 -15.59 1.65
N PRO A 138 -23.09 -16.36 1.40
CA PRO A 138 -23.00 -17.71 0.85
C PRO A 138 -22.27 -17.75 -0.49
N ARG A 139 -21.45 -18.79 -0.69
CA ARG A 139 -20.59 -18.93 -1.89
C ARG A 139 -21.36 -18.88 -3.22
N ASN A 140 -22.57 -19.42 -3.27
CA ASN A 140 -23.43 -19.44 -4.45
C ASN A 140 -23.96 -18.05 -4.85
N LYS A 141 -23.89 -17.06 -3.96
CA LYS A 141 -24.36 -15.69 -4.20
C LYS A 141 -23.22 -14.70 -4.57
N VAL A 142 -21.97 -15.11 -4.46
CA VAL A 142 -20.81 -14.23 -4.63
C VAL A 142 -20.75 -13.56 -6.02
N SER A 143 -21.15 -14.27 -7.06
CA SER A 143 -21.18 -13.77 -8.45
C SER A 143 -22.56 -13.28 -8.91
N ASN A 144 -23.52 -13.13 -8.01
CA ASN A 144 -24.82 -12.57 -8.37
C ASN A 144 -24.74 -11.05 -8.43
N VAL A 145 -25.24 -10.43 -9.49
CA VAL A 145 -25.17 -8.97 -9.78
C VAL A 145 -25.63 -8.14 -8.59
N VAL A 146 -26.75 -8.51 -7.94
CA VAL A 146 -27.30 -7.77 -6.81
C VAL A 146 -26.32 -7.71 -5.64
N TRP A 147 -25.63 -8.82 -5.35
CA TRP A 147 -24.66 -8.91 -4.25
C TRP A 147 -23.28 -8.32 -4.60
N ILE A 148 -22.99 -8.07 -5.87
CA ILE A 148 -21.77 -7.37 -6.33
C ILE A 148 -21.89 -5.85 -6.13
N ILE A 149 -23.11 -5.30 -6.13
CA ILE A 149 -23.33 -3.84 -5.95
C ILE A 149 -22.81 -3.38 -4.58
N VAL A 150 -23.03 -4.17 -3.52
CA VAL A 150 -22.63 -3.78 -2.15
C VAL A 150 -21.11 -3.62 -2.02
N PRO A 151 -20.26 -4.61 -2.39
CA PRO A 151 -18.80 -4.42 -2.37
C PRO A 151 -18.34 -3.29 -3.28
N LEU A 152 -18.96 -3.07 -4.43
CA LEU A 152 -18.63 -1.93 -5.28
C LEU A 152 -18.90 -0.60 -4.57
N LEU A 153 -20.01 -0.45 -3.86
CA LEU A 153 -20.30 0.74 -3.06
C LEU A 153 -19.28 0.93 -1.94
N ILE A 154 -18.91 -0.15 -1.24
CA ILE A 154 -17.88 -0.12 -0.17
C ILE A 154 -16.54 0.38 -0.72
N ILE A 155 -16.19 0.05 -1.96
CA ILE A 155 -14.95 0.48 -2.61
C ILE A 155 -15.09 1.89 -3.19
N LEU A 156 -16.13 2.15 -3.97
CA LEU A 156 -16.26 3.38 -4.76
C LEU A 156 -16.53 4.62 -3.90
N LEU A 157 -17.22 4.47 -2.77
CA LEU A 157 -17.53 5.58 -1.89
C LEU A 157 -16.25 6.24 -1.31
N PRO A 158 -15.31 5.52 -0.68
CA PRO A 158 -14.06 6.11 -0.25
C PRO A 158 -13.17 6.54 -1.43
N VAL A 159 -13.16 5.80 -2.54
CA VAL A 159 -12.42 6.21 -3.75
C VAL A 159 -12.87 7.58 -4.23
N PHE A 160 -14.18 7.81 -4.31
CA PHE A 160 -14.75 9.10 -4.70
C PHE A 160 -14.30 10.24 -3.78
N LEU A 161 -14.32 10.02 -2.46
CA LEU A 161 -13.89 11.03 -1.48
C LEU A 161 -12.39 11.32 -1.60
N VAL A 162 -11.56 10.29 -1.80
CA VAL A 162 -10.10 10.45 -1.94
C VAL A 162 -9.73 11.15 -3.25
N VAL A 163 -10.45 10.89 -4.34
CA VAL A 163 -10.27 11.61 -5.62
C VAL A 163 -10.59 13.09 -5.48
N ARG A 164 -11.59 13.46 -4.65
CA ARG A 164 -11.88 14.87 -4.34
C ARG A 164 -10.76 15.57 -3.57
N GLN A 165 -9.94 14.82 -2.81
CA GLN A 165 -8.75 15.30 -2.08
C GLN A 165 -7.48 15.30 -2.94
N PRO A 166 -7.57 15.40 -4.25
CA PRO A 166 -6.65 15.09 -5.36
C PRO A 166 -5.54 14.08 -5.03
N ASP A 167 -5.89 12.93 -4.42
CA ASP A 167 -4.99 11.83 -4.08
C ASP A 167 -5.25 10.60 -4.96
N LEU A 168 -4.82 10.68 -6.22
CA LEU A 168 -5.03 9.62 -7.21
C LEU A 168 -4.31 8.32 -6.86
N GLY A 169 -3.11 8.42 -6.25
CA GLY A 169 -2.33 7.25 -5.86
C GLY A 169 -3.06 6.38 -4.84
N THR A 170 -3.53 7.01 -3.76
CA THR A 170 -4.29 6.30 -2.72
C THR A 170 -5.65 5.82 -3.23
N ALA A 171 -6.35 6.60 -4.06
CA ALA A 171 -7.60 6.18 -4.69
C ALA A 171 -7.42 4.91 -5.54
N LEU A 172 -6.35 4.85 -6.34
CA LEU A 172 -6.00 3.67 -7.14
C LEU A 172 -5.71 2.45 -6.25
N LEU A 173 -4.98 2.63 -5.15
CA LEU A 173 -4.67 1.54 -4.22
C LEU A 173 -5.94 0.99 -3.53
N ILE A 174 -6.87 1.86 -3.12
CA ILE A 174 -8.16 1.44 -2.53
C ILE A 174 -8.98 0.66 -3.57
N LEU A 175 -9.06 1.19 -4.80
CA LEU A 175 -9.81 0.55 -5.88
C LEU A 175 -9.24 -0.83 -6.21
N LEU A 176 -7.96 -0.91 -6.51
CA LEU A 176 -7.31 -2.18 -6.89
C LEU A 176 -7.26 -3.18 -5.73
N GLY A 177 -7.01 -2.70 -4.49
CA GLY A 177 -7.06 -3.52 -3.29
C GLY A 177 -8.45 -4.11 -3.04
N GLY A 178 -9.51 -3.30 -3.17
CA GLY A 178 -10.88 -3.75 -3.06
C GLY A 178 -11.28 -4.75 -4.16
N LEU A 179 -10.94 -4.46 -5.41
CA LEU A 179 -11.20 -5.38 -6.54
C LEU A 179 -10.44 -6.70 -6.37
N SER A 180 -9.22 -6.67 -5.84
CA SER A 180 -8.46 -7.90 -5.59
C SER A 180 -9.14 -8.81 -4.56
N ILE A 181 -9.73 -8.26 -3.50
CA ILE A 181 -10.54 -9.05 -2.56
C ILE A 181 -11.77 -9.64 -3.23
N MET A 182 -12.47 -8.89 -4.07
CA MET A 182 -13.62 -9.41 -4.81
C MET A 182 -13.20 -10.61 -5.67
N PHE A 183 -12.05 -10.50 -6.34
CA PHE A 183 -11.51 -11.59 -7.18
C PHE A 183 -11.14 -12.82 -6.32
N ILE A 184 -10.42 -12.63 -5.23
CA ILE A 184 -10.00 -13.72 -4.32
C ILE A 184 -11.23 -14.38 -3.64
N ALA A 185 -12.28 -13.60 -3.33
CA ALA A 185 -13.53 -14.12 -2.77
C ALA A 185 -14.31 -15.02 -3.74
N GLY A 186 -13.96 -15.00 -5.03
CA GLY A 186 -14.56 -15.86 -6.05
C GLY A 186 -15.63 -15.18 -6.92
N VAL A 187 -15.62 -13.87 -7.02
CA VAL A 187 -16.44 -13.16 -8.02
C VAL A 187 -15.98 -13.56 -9.42
N SER A 188 -16.93 -13.85 -10.30
CA SER A 188 -16.63 -14.31 -11.66
C SER A 188 -15.71 -13.33 -12.41
N TRP A 189 -14.65 -13.85 -13.03
CA TRP A 189 -13.68 -13.09 -13.81
C TRP A 189 -14.34 -12.30 -14.98
N PHE A 190 -15.52 -12.72 -15.41
CA PHE A 190 -16.30 -12.08 -16.46
C PHE A 190 -16.63 -10.62 -16.13
N TYR A 191 -16.95 -10.30 -14.86
CA TYR A 191 -17.21 -8.93 -14.43
C TYR A 191 -15.94 -8.06 -14.51
N PHE A 192 -14.79 -8.64 -14.17
CA PHE A 192 -13.49 -7.94 -14.29
C PHE A 192 -13.13 -7.72 -15.77
N ALA A 193 -13.40 -8.70 -16.63
CA ALA A 193 -13.17 -8.55 -18.07
C ALA A 193 -14.05 -7.45 -18.68
N ILE A 194 -15.34 -7.42 -18.35
CA ILE A 194 -16.25 -6.34 -18.78
C ILE A 194 -15.80 -4.99 -18.25
N SER A 195 -15.45 -4.90 -16.96
CA SER A 195 -14.96 -3.67 -16.37
C SER A 195 -13.64 -3.21 -17.02
N GLY A 196 -12.73 -4.14 -17.31
CA GLY A 196 -11.48 -3.87 -18.02
C GLY A 196 -11.73 -3.37 -19.44
N LEU A 197 -12.65 -4.00 -20.18
CA LEU A 197 -13.06 -3.54 -21.51
C LEU A 197 -13.69 -2.14 -21.45
N GLY A 198 -14.54 -1.88 -20.45
CA GLY A 198 -15.13 -0.57 -20.23
C GLY A 198 -14.08 0.52 -19.95
N ILE A 199 -13.10 0.23 -19.07
CA ILE A 199 -11.97 1.13 -18.80
C ILE A 199 -11.15 1.36 -20.07
N PHE A 200 -10.82 0.30 -20.81
CA PHE A 200 -10.08 0.41 -22.07
C PHE A 200 -10.81 1.29 -23.09
N THR A 201 -12.11 1.06 -23.27
CA THR A 201 -12.94 1.87 -24.18
C THR A 201 -13.00 3.32 -23.73
N PHE A 202 -13.12 3.57 -22.43
CA PHE A 202 -13.10 4.92 -21.87
C PHE A 202 -11.77 5.63 -22.10
N LEU A 203 -10.64 4.96 -21.82
CA LEU A 203 -9.30 5.50 -22.08
C LEU A 203 -9.10 5.78 -23.59
N PHE A 204 -9.52 4.86 -24.43
CA PHE A 204 -9.46 5.05 -25.88
C PHE A 204 -10.30 6.28 -26.32
N SER A 205 -11.50 6.44 -25.75
CA SER A 205 -12.35 7.60 -26.02
C SER A 205 -11.71 8.92 -25.61
N ILE A 206 -10.95 8.93 -24.50
CA ILE A 206 -10.19 10.12 -24.04
C ILE A 206 -9.21 10.58 -25.12
N PHE A 207 -8.46 9.66 -25.72
CA PHE A 207 -7.52 10.00 -26.78
C PHE A 207 -8.23 10.37 -28.08
N TYR A 208 -9.27 9.63 -28.45
CA TYR A 208 -9.98 9.83 -29.72
C TYR A 208 -10.78 11.13 -29.76
N LEU A 209 -11.37 11.55 -28.63
CA LEU A 209 -12.21 12.76 -28.54
C LEU A 209 -11.41 14.02 -28.15
N ARG A 210 -10.09 13.93 -28.07
CA ARG A 210 -9.21 15.05 -27.77
C ARG A 210 -9.35 16.15 -28.84
N GLY A 211 -9.57 17.40 -28.40
CA GLY A 211 -9.72 18.56 -29.29
C GLY A 211 -11.09 18.65 -29.97
N THR A 212 -12.06 17.83 -29.60
CA THR A 212 -13.44 17.93 -30.05
C THR A 212 -14.32 18.60 -28.95
N GLU A 213 -15.56 18.98 -29.30
CA GLU A 213 -16.53 19.52 -28.35
C GLU A 213 -16.90 18.54 -27.22
N PHE A 214 -16.68 17.23 -27.44
CA PHE A 214 -16.93 16.14 -26.49
C PHE A 214 -15.68 15.75 -25.68
N GLN A 215 -14.70 16.64 -25.55
CA GLN A 215 -13.50 16.39 -24.76
C GLN A 215 -13.83 16.14 -23.27
N PHE A 216 -13.46 14.96 -22.73
CA PHE A 216 -13.75 14.57 -21.34
C PHE A 216 -12.83 15.20 -20.32
N LEU A 217 -11.55 15.39 -20.65
CA LEU A 217 -10.55 15.91 -19.73
C LEU A 217 -10.26 17.38 -20.01
N LYS A 218 -9.87 18.11 -18.97
CA LYS A 218 -9.33 19.47 -19.12
C LYS A 218 -7.92 19.44 -19.67
N ASP A 219 -7.49 20.49 -20.35
CA ASP A 219 -6.17 20.57 -20.99
C ASP A 219 -4.99 20.28 -20.04
N TYR A 220 -5.07 20.71 -18.78
CA TYR A 220 -4.02 20.40 -17.80
C TYR A 220 -3.94 18.89 -17.45
N GLN A 221 -5.03 18.13 -17.60
CA GLN A 221 -5.05 16.69 -17.41
C GLN A 221 -4.45 15.97 -18.62
N TYR A 222 -4.73 16.45 -19.83
CA TYR A 222 -4.05 15.95 -21.03
C TYR A 222 -2.54 16.23 -20.97
N ARG A 223 -2.11 17.41 -20.51
CA ARG A 223 -0.69 17.71 -20.33
C ARG A 223 0.01 16.69 -19.42
N ARG A 224 -0.64 16.23 -18.34
CA ARG A 224 -0.07 15.19 -17.48
C ARG A 224 0.10 13.84 -18.21
N ILE A 225 -0.83 13.49 -19.09
CA ILE A 225 -0.71 12.30 -19.95
C ILE A 225 0.42 12.49 -20.95
N ASP A 226 0.50 13.65 -21.60
CA ASP A 226 1.55 13.96 -22.56
C ASP A 226 2.93 13.94 -21.90
N THR A 227 3.08 14.56 -20.73
CA THR A 227 4.33 14.54 -19.95
C THR A 227 4.72 13.12 -19.53
N PHE A 228 3.77 12.25 -19.26
CA PHE A 228 4.07 10.84 -18.98
C PHE A 228 4.55 10.08 -20.22
N LEU A 229 3.93 10.32 -21.37
CA LEU A 229 4.30 9.66 -22.65
C LEU A 229 5.61 10.24 -23.21
N ASP A 230 5.81 11.55 -23.08
CA ASP A 230 7.04 12.26 -23.46
C ASP A 230 7.49 13.18 -22.32
N PRO A 231 8.32 12.67 -21.39
CA PRO A 231 8.86 13.48 -20.30
C PRO A 231 9.68 14.69 -20.74
N ALA A 232 10.20 14.68 -21.99
CA ALA A 232 10.97 15.81 -22.52
C ALA A 232 10.09 17.04 -22.82
N SER A 233 8.77 16.86 -22.93
CA SER A 233 7.82 17.96 -23.15
C SER A 233 7.62 18.85 -21.91
N ASP A 234 7.98 18.39 -20.70
CA ASP A 234 7.90 19.17 -19.45
C ASP A 234 9.22 19.07 -18.65
N PRO A 235 10.26 19.75 -19.10
CA PRO A 235 11.60 19.64 -18.51
C PRO A 235 11.76 20.32 -17.14
N LEU A 236 10.73 21.02 -16.63
CA LEU A 236 10.77 21.72 -15.33
C LEU A 236 9.71 21.20 -14.34
N GLY A 237 8.81 20.31 -14.77
CA GLY A 237 7.73 19.77 -13.94
C GLY A 237 7.85 18.25 -13.70
N ALA A 238 6.76 17.53 -13.88
CA ALA A 238 6.70 16.08 -13.64
C ALA A 238 7.66 15.29 -14.55
N GLY A 239 7.92 15.74 -15.77
CA GLY A 239 8.89 15.14 -16.70
C GLY A 239 10.32 15.19 -16.17
N TYR A 240 10.69 16.28 -15.48
CA TYR A 240 11.99 16.41 -14.82
C TYR A 240 12.20 15.29 -13.79
N HIS A 241 11.23 15.06 -12.92
CA HIS A 241 11.34 14.03 -11.88
C HIS A 241 11.52 12.61 -12.46
N ILE A 242 10.76 12.28 -13.51
CA ILE A 242 10.88 10.97 -14.20
C ILE A 242 12.26 10.84 -14.84
N THR A 243 12.73 11.88 -15.54
CA THR A 243 14.03 11.88 -16.22
C THR A 243 15.18 11.75 -15.23
N GLN A 244 15.17 12.53 -14.15
CA GLN A 244 16.20 12.45 -13.10
C GLN A 244 16.18 11.10 -12.37
N SER A 245 14.98 10.52 -12.16
CA SER A 245 14.84 9.18 -11.61
C SER A 245 15.53 8.14 -12.49
N LYS A 246 15.28 8.15 -13.81
CA LYS A 246 15.90 7.22 -14.77
C LYS A 246 17.43 7.42 -14.84
N ILE A 247 17.91 8.66 -14.80
CA ILE A 247 19.34 8.97 -14.77
C ILE A 247 19.98 8.40 -13.49
N ALA A 248 19.35 8.60 -12.33
CA ALA A 248 19.84 8.08 -11.05
C ALA A 248 19.92 6.57 -11.06
N LEU A 249 18.82 5.88 -11.50
CA LEU A 249 18.78 4.42 -11.65
C LEU A 249 19.91 3.91 -12.57
N GLY A 250 20.10 4.54 -13.73
CA GLY A 250 21.12 4.12 -14.70
C GLY A 250 22.55 4.41 -14.23
N SER A 251 22.75 5.47 -13.46
CA SER A 251 24.08 5.89 -12.99
C SER A 251 24.68 4.98 -11.92
N GLY A 252 23.84 4.18 -11.21
CA GLY A 252 24.30 3.24 -10.20
C GLY A 252 25.03 2.02 -10.78
N GLY A 253 24.80 1.68 -12.05
CA GLY A 253 25.41 0.51 -12.68
C GLY A 253 25.15 -0.78 -11.92
N PHE A 254 26.12 -1.71 -11.90
CA PHE A 254 25.95 -3.02 -11.27
C PHE A 254 26.15 -2.99 -9.75
N SER A 255 27.21 -2.33 -9.26
CA SER A 255 27.59 -2.33 -7.83
C SER A 255 27.32 -1.01 -7.10
N GLY A 256 26.80 0.00 -7.77
CA GLY A 256 26.55 1.33 -7.19
C GLY A 256 27.79 2.22 -7.15
N ARG A 257 27.54 3.49 -6.78
CA ARG A 257 28.62 4.50 -6.60
C ARG A 257 29.24 4.45 -5.21
N GLY A 258 28.62 3.72 -4.28
CA GLY A 258 29.00 3.67 -2.87
C GLY A 258 28.03 4.41 -1.98
N PHE A 259 27.93 3.95 -0.73
CA PHE A 259 27.05 4.56 0.28
C PHE A 259 27.37 6.05 0.49
N MET A 260 26.35 6.91 0.48
CA MET A 260 26.45 8.35 0.56
C MET A 260 27.24 9.02 -0.60
N GLN A 261 27.49 8.32 -1.72
CA GLN A 261 28.20 8.88 -2.88
C GLN A 261 27.30 9.11 -4.10
N GLY A 262 25.97 8.99 -3.92
CA GLY A 262 24.98 9.29 -4.95
C GLY A 262 25.00 10.78 -5.35
N THR A 263 25.27 11.08 -6.61
CA THR A 263 25.39 12.46 -7.10
C THR A 263 24.03 13.13 -7.25
N GLN A 264 23.03 12.41 -7.76
CA GLN A 264 21.67 12.93 -7.95
C GLN A 264 21.00 13.30 -6.62
N SER A 265 21.20 12.44 -5.60
CA SER A 265 20.71 12.69 -4.25
C SER A 265 21.43 13.86 -3.57
N ARG A 266 22.76 13.96 -3.68
CA ARG A 266 23.56 15.01 -3.03
C ARG A 266 23.34 16.39 -3.65
N LEU A 267 23.16 16.46 -4.95
CA LEU A 267 22.94 17.73 -5.67
C LEU A 267 21.49 18.20 -5.64
N ASN A 268 20.60 17.49 -4.91
CA ASN A 268 19.18 17.82 -4.77
C ASN A 268 18.41 17.92 -6.10
N PHE A 269 18.81 17.15 -7.13
CA PHE A 269 18.08 17.11 -8.39
C PHE A 269 16.70 16.45 -8.26
N LEU A 270 16.49 15.64 -7.21
CA LEU A 270 15.19 15.03 -6.89
C LEU A 270 14.62 15.65 -5.60
N PRO A 271 13.62 16.54 -5.67
CA PRO A 271 13.03 17.19 -4.50
C PRO A 271 12.43 16.18 -3.49
N GLU A 272 11.72 15.15 -3.97
CA GLU A 272 11.03 14.15 -3.16
C GLU A 272 11.87 12.87 -2.95
N LYS A 273 13.19 12.99 -2.85
CA LYS A 273 14.13 11.87 -2.69
C LYS A 273 13.96 11.09 -1.37
N HIS A 274 13.36 11.70 -0.35
CA HIS A 274 13.12 11.06 0.95
C HIS A 274 11.75 10.36 1.04
N THR A 275 10.85 10.59 0.10
CA THR A 275 9.50 10.01 0.02
C THR A 275 9.38 9.08 -1.19
N ASP A 276 8.88 9.57 -2.30
CA ASP A 276 8.45 8.78 -3.44
C ASP A 276 9.60 8.15 -4.24
N PHE A 277 10.75 8.83 -4.25
CA PHE A 277 11.93 8.47 -5.06
C PHE A 277 13.10 7.91 -4.24
N ILE A 278 12.89 7.44 -3.01
CA ILE A 278 13.97 6.91 -2.16
C ILE A 278 14.68 5.70 -2.78
N PHE A 279 13.95 4.89 -3.57
CA PHE A 279 14.49 3.75 -4.29
C PHE A 279 15.56 4.17 -5.32
N THR A 280 15.43 5.34 -5.94
CA THR A 280 16.42 5.85 -6.88
C THR A 280 17.76 6.11 -6.20
N THR A 281 17.73 6.67 -4.98
CA THR A 281 18.93 6.88 -4.18
C THR A 281 19.59 5.55 -3.81
N LEU A 282 18.79 4.56 -3.41
CA LEU A 282 19.29 3.21 -3.12
C LEU A 282 19.94 2.59 -4.36
N ALA A 283 19.29 2.67 -5.51
CA ALA A 283 19.82 2.11 -6.75
C ALA A 283 21.06 2.88 -7.26
N GLU A 284 21.17 4.18 -7.03
CA GLU A 284 22.36 4.95 -7.35
C GLU A 284 23.54 4.55 -6.45
N GLU A 285 23.32 4.39 -5.13
CA GLU A 285 24.37 4.12 -4.16
C GLU A 285 24.82 2.66 -4.14
N PHE A 286 23.88 1.70 -4.27
CA PHE A 286 24.13 0.25 -4.18
C PHE A 286 23.98 -0.48 -5.52
N GLY A 287 23.63 0.21 -6.59
CA GLY A 287 23.50 -0.32 -7.93
C GLY A 287 22.39 -1.35 -8.10
N PHE A 288 22.52 -2.15 -9.14
CA PHE A 288 21.59 -3.24 -9.44
C PHE A 288 21.52 -4.28 -8.31
N ILE A 289 22.64 -4.59 -7.67
CA ILE A 289 22.69 -5.56 -6.55
C ILE A 289 21.82 -5.05 -5.38
N GLY A 290 21.95 -3.79 -4.99
CA GLY A 290 21.15 -3.20 -3.91
C GLY A 290 19.66 -3.18 -4.26
N GLY A 291 19.34 -2.77 -5.49
CA GLY A 291 17.95 -2.77 -5.99
C GLY A 291 17.33 -4.15 -5.95
N ILE A 292 17.96 -5.16 -6.55
CA ILE A 292 17.42 -6.54 -6.60
C ILE A 292 17.34 -7.19 -5.22
N SER A 293 18.26 -6.86 -4.31
CA SER A 293 18.21 -7.34 -2.93
C SER A 293 16.99 -6.82 -2.18
N LEU A 294 16.70 -5.53 -2.30
CA LEU A 294 15.50 -4.95 -1.68
C LEU A 294 14.23 -5.51 -2.32
N LEU A 295 14.17 -5.62 -3.65
CA LEU A 295 13.04 -6.26 -4.35
C LEU A 295 12.83 -7.70 -3.88
N GLY A 296 13.90 -8.47 -3.72
CA GLY A 296 13.85 -9.84 -3.19
C GLY A 296 13.24 -9.90 -1.79
N LEU A 297 13.58 -8.96 -0.89
CA LEU A 297 12.99 -8.88 0.45
C LEU A 297 11.48 -8.59 0.39
N TYR A 298 11.03 -7.69 -0.50
CA TYR A 298 9.60 -7.45 -0.69
C TYR A 298 8.88 -8.71 -1.20
N PHE A 299 9.45 -9.41 -2.19
CA PHE A 299 8.87 -10.66 -2.69
C PHE A 299 8.82 -11.73 -1.61
N LEU A 300 9.86 -11.90 -0.82
CA LEU A 300 9.88 -12.84 0.31
C LEU A 300 8.79 -12.49 1.32
N LEU A 301 8.62 -11.21 1.67
CA LEU A 301 7.56 -10.76 2.58
C LEU A 301 6.17 -11.12 2.04
N ILE A 302 5.92 -10.86 0.76
CA ILE A 302 4.65 -11.17 0.09
C ILE A 302 4.40 -12.69 0.08
N ILE A 303 5.43 -13.49 -0.21
CA ILE A 303 5.34 -14.96 -0.19
C ILE A 303 4.98 -15.45 1.22
N PHE A 304 5.67 -15.00 2.27
CA PHE A 304 5.36 -15.41 3.63
C PHE A 304 3.96 -14.99 4.08
N CYS A 305 3.51 -13.78 3.73
CA CYS A 305 2.13 -13.36 3.98
C CYS A 305 1.11 -14.21 3.20
N GLY A 306 1.42 -14.55 1.94
CA GLY A 306 0.61 -15.45 1.12
C GLY A 306 0.52 -16.86 1.72
N LEU A 307 1.62 -17.40 2.24
CA LEU A 307 1.61 -18.69 2.95
C LEU A 307 0.73 -18.65 4.21
N VAL A 308 0.74 -17.54 4.95
CA VAL A 308 -0.21 -17.34 6.08
C VAL A 308 -1.65 -17.34 5.58
N ALA A 309 -1.95 -16.63 4.49
CA ALA A 309 -3.30 -16.59 3.91
C ALA A 309 -3.81 -17.99 3.52
N LEU A 310 -2.96 -18.79 2.86
CA LEU A 310 -3.27 -20.16 2.46
C LEU A 310 -3.44 -21.12 3.66
N ALA A 311 -2.73 -20.85 4.74
CA ALA A 311 -2.79 -21.66 5.96
C ALA A 311 -4.00 -21.33 6.83
N CYS A 312 -4.65 -20.18 6.64
CA CYS A 312 -5.90 -19.82 7.32
C CYS A 312 -7.05 -20.71 6.85
N ARG A 313 -7.81 -21.25 7.79
CA ARG A 313 -8.95 -22.14 7.50
C ARG A 313 -10.29 -21.41 7.47
N ASP A 314 -10.44 -20.39 8.29
CA ASP A 314 -11.64 -19.55 8.26
C ASP A 314 -11.55 -18.54 7.10
N ARG A 315 -12.71 -18.30 6.49
CA ARG A 315 -12.81 -17.50 5.27
C ARG A 315 -12.43 -16.04 5.50
N TYR A 316 -12.81 -15.47 6.64
CA TYR A 316 -12.46 -14.09 6.99
C TYR A 316 -10.95 -13.91 7.07
N SER A 317 -10.26 -14.74 7.86
CA SER A 317 -8.80 -14.65 8.03
C SER A 317 -8.06 -14.80 6.69
N GLY A 318 -8.44 -15.80 5.89
CA GLY A 318 -7.87 -16.00 4.56
C GLY A 318 -8.05 -14.78 3.65
N LEU A 319 -9.25 -14.20 3.61
CA LEU A 319 -9.55 -13.03 2.78
C LEU A 319 -8.83 -11.77 3.29
N VAL A 320 -8.85 -11.49 4.59
CA VAL A 320 -8.22 -10.28 5.13
C VAL A 320 -6.72 -10.31 4.94
N VAL A 321 -6.06 -11.45 5.20
CA VAL A 321 -4.61 -11.60 4.99
C VAL A 321 -4.27 -11.47 3.51
N SER A 322 -5.00 -12.15 2.62
CA SER A 322 -4.79 -12.05 1.17
C SER A 322 -4.98 -10.61 0.67
N GLY A 323 -6.00 -9.91 1.15
CA GLY A 323 -6.29 -8.54 0.74
C GLY A 323 -5.25 -7.54 1.22
N ILE A 324 -4.79 -7.65 2.47
CA ILE A 324 -3.71 -6.81 3.00
C ILE A 324 -2.41 -7.09 2.21
N THR A 325 -2.10 -8.36 1.97
CA THR A 325 -0.91 -8.76 1.19
C THR A 325 -0.96 -8.19 -0.23
N MET A 326 -2.11 -8.28 -0.90
CA MET A 326 -2.28 -7.72 -2.24
C MET A 326 -2.21 -6.19 -2.24
N THR A 327 -2.79 -5.52 -1.24
CA THR A 327 -2.68 -4.06 -1.11
C THR A 327 -1.23 -3.64 -0.89
N PHE A 328 -0.48 -4.37 -0.07
CA PHE A 328 0.95 -4.14 0.13
C PHE A 328 1.75 -4.35 -1.17
N PHE A 329 1.46 -5.43 -1.92
CA PHE A 329 2.07 -5.67 -3.23
C PHE A 329 1.78 -4.52 -4.20
N LEU A 330 0.52 -4.08 -4.29
CA LEU A 330 0.13 -2.98 -5.18
C LEU A 330 0.83 -1.66 -4.79
N TYR A 331 0.96 -1.40 -3.49
CA TYR A 331 1.65 -0.23 -2.98
C TYR A 331 3.12 -0.19 -3.43
N PHE A 332 3.81 -1.32 -3.26
CA PHE A 332 5.15 -1.53 -3.74
C PHE A 332 5.25 -1.44 -5.28
N ALA A 333 4.38 -2.16 -6.02
CA ALA A 333 4.41 -2.23 -7.47
C ALA A 333 4.15 -0.86 -8.13
N VAL A 334 3.20 -0.07 -7.60
CA VAL A 334 2.90 1.27 -8.11
C VAL A 334 4.10 2.21 -7.89
N ASN A 335 4.75 2.18 -6.72
CA ASN A 335 5.94 2.97 -6.48
C ASN A 335 7.07 2.58 -7.45
N MET A 336 7.35 1.28 -7.63
CA MET A 336 8.37 0.80 -8.57
C MET A 336 8.05 1.21 -10.02
N ALA A 337 6.80 1.05 -10.46
CA ALA A 337 6.39 1.47 -11.79
C ALA A 337 6.60 2.99 -12.00
N MET A 338 6.26 3.80 -11.01
CA MET A 338 6.48 5.25 -11.04
C MET A 338 7.96 5.61 -11.12
N VAL A 339 8.80 5.02 -10.28
CA VAL A 339 10.24 5.28 -10.23
C VAL A 339 10.95 4.87 -11.53
N MET A 340 10.52 3.75 -12.14
CA MET A 340 11.03 3.28 -13.43
C MET A 340 10.45 4.07 -14.64
N GLY A 341 9.49 4.96 -14.40
CA GLY A 341 8.81 5.71 -15.46
C GLY A 341 7.86 4.86 -16.32
N LEU A 342 7.33 3.77 -15.75
CA LEU A 342 6.29 2.92 -16.35
C LEU A 342 4.88 3.37 -15.96
N ALA A 343 4.77 4.25 -14.97
CA ALA A 343 3.51 4.85 -14.53
C ALA A 343 3.72 6.36 -14.26
N PRO A 344 2.67 7.19 -14.37
CA PRO A 344 2.76 8.59 -14.03
C PRO A 344 3.07 8.79 -12.54
N VAL A 345 3.64 9.94 -12.18
CA VAL A 345 3.92 10.27 -10.78
C VAL A 345 2.62 10.52 -10.04
N VAL A 346 2.30 9.62 -9.10
CA VAL A 346 1.03 9.63 -8.33
C VAL A 346 1.22 9.82 -6.82
N GLY A 347 2.46 9.99 -6.36
CA GLY A 347 2.74 10.29 -4.95
C GLY A 347 2.49 9.10 -4.02
N VAL A 348 3.00 7.93 -4.35
CA VAL A 348 2.90 6.71 -3.52
C VAL A 348 4.28 6.37 -2.97
N PRO A 349 4.55 6.56 -1.67
CA PRO A 349 5.85 6.27 -1.08
C PRO A 349 6.12 4.76 -1.02
N LEU A 350 7.41 4.36 -1.01
CA LEU A 350 7.80 2.96 -0.90
C LEU A 350 7.54 2.44 0.53
N PRO A 351 6.71 1.42 0.74
CA PRO A 351 6.35 0.93 2.07
C PRO A 351 7.57 0.59 2.93
N LEU A 352 7.59 0.98 4.20
CA LEU A 352 8.65 0.74 5.20
C LEU A 352 9.99 1.46 4.94
N VAL A 353 10.32 1.80 3.71
CA VAL A 353 11.60 2.43 3.32
C VAL A 353 11.47 3.95 3.27
N SER A 354 10.43 4.46 2.61
CA SER A 354 10.19 5.90 2.47
C SER A 354 9.84 6.57 3.80
N TYR A 355 10.18 7.84 3.91
CA TYR A 355 9.67 8.66 5.01
C TYR A 355 8.15 8.78 4.91
N GLY A 356 7.45 8.28 5.93
CA GLY A 356 6.00 8.28 5.98
C GLY A 356 5.48 8.36 7.41
N GLY A 357 4.60 9.34 7.68
CA GLY A 357 4.03 9.54 9.01
C GLY A 357 3.04 8.46 9.39
N SER A 358 1.77 8.71 9.09
CA SER A 358 0.65 7.78 9.39
C SER A 358 0.72 6.48 8.61
N ALA A 359 1.30 6.46 7.41
CA ALA A 359 1.44 5.25 6.60
C ALA A 359 2.22 4.15 7.33
N MET A 360 3.28 4.48 8.07
CA MET A 360 4.04 3.51 8.86
C MET A 360 3.18 2.84 9.92
N PHE A 361 2.40 3.61 10.68
CA PHE A 361 1.51 3.06 11.72
C PHE A 361 0.44 2.16 11.12
N VAL A 362 -0.18 2.58 10.02
CA VAL A 362 -1.22 1.79 9.35
C VAL A 362 -0.66 0.48 8.78
N LEU A 363 0.54 0.51 8.21
CA LEU A 363 1.24 -0.72 7.80
C LEU A 363 1.51 -1.65 8.98
N MET A 364 1.95 -1.13 10.12
CA MET A 364 2.17 -1.95 11.32
C MET A 364 0.86 -2.54 11.85
N ILE A 365 -0.26 -1.79 11.82
CA ILE A 365 -1.59 -2.34 12.13
C ILE A 365 -1.93 -3.49 11.18
N ALA A 366 -1.74 -3.30 9.88
CA ALA A 366 -2.03 -4.31 8.87
C ALA A 366 -1.22 -5.60 9.08
N PHE A 367 0.09 -5.49 9.33
CA PHE A 367 0.93 -6.64 9.66
C PHE A 367 0.58 -7.25 11.01
N GLY A 368 0.12 -6.47 12.00
CA GLY A 368 -0.42 -6.97 13.25
C GLY A 368 -1.65 -7.86 13.05
N ILE A 369 -2.55 -7.49 12.12
CA ILE A 369 -3.72 -8.30 11.76
C ILE A 369 -3.28 -9.59 11.06
N ILE A 370 -2.26 -9.56 10.17
CA ILE A 370 -1.69 -10.76 9.56
C ILE A 370 -1.14 -11.71 10.62
N GLN A 371 -0.37 -11.18 11.58
CA GLN A 371 0.19 -11.96 12.70
C GLN A 371 -0.94 -12.54 13.57
N SER A 372 -1.99 -11.75 13.85
CA SER A 372 -3.16 -12.21 14.60
C SER A 372 -3.83 -13.41 13.91
N ALA A 373 -3.99 -13.35 12.57
CA ALA A 373 -4.56 -14.45 11.80
C ALA A 373 -3.71 -15.71 11.88
N ASP A 374 -2.37 -15.60 11.86
CA ASP A 374 -1.46 -16.74 11.95
C ASP A 374 -1.42 -17.35 13.36
N ILE A 375 -1.40 -16.53 14.40
CA ILE A 375 -1.38 -16.98 15.81
C ILE A 375 -2.67 -17.71 16.17
N HIS A 376 -3.83 -17.19 15.75
CA HIS A 376 -5.14 -17.68 16.16
C HIS A 376 -5.73 -18.72 15.19
N ARG A 377 -5.01 -19.13 14.16
CA ARG A 377 -5.47 -20.21 13.28
C ARG A 377 -5.54 -21.55 14.04
N ALA A 378 -6.56 -22.35 13.75
CA ALA A 378 -6.65 -23.72 14.24
C ALA A 378 -5.58 -24.59 13.55
N ARG A 379 -4.72 -25.18 14.33
CA ARG A 379 -3.61 -26.06 13.88
C ARG A 379 -3.94 -27.54 14.08
#